data_9d8c1a1391c690262d4134baae422898
#
_entry.id   9d8c1a1391c690262d4134baae422898
#
_cell.length_a   1.000
_cell.length_b   1.000
_cell.length_c   1.000
_cell.angle_alpha   90.00
_cell.angle_beta   90.00
_cell.angle_gamma   90.00
#
_symmetry.space_group_name_H-M   'P 1'
#
loop_
_entity.id
_entity.type
_entity.pdbx_description
1 polymer ?
#
loop_
_entity_poly.entity_id
_entity_poly.type
_entity_poly.pdbx_seq_one_letter_code
_entity_poly.pdbx_strand_id
1 'polypeptide(L)' 'MTVTVRLFASYAESLGASELELDVGEGATIEDVIRSISKLPGAERLPPLPLVAVNCSYASKGTAVCDGDEIALIPPVAGG' A
#
# COMPACT_ATOMS: atom_id res chain seq x y z
N MET A 1 -15.06 4.39 0.53
CA MET A 1 -14.47 3.70 -0.63
C MET A 1 -13.62 2.54 -0.14
N THR A 2 -13.60 1.46 -0.86
CA THR A 2 -12.78 0.29 -0.53
C THR A 2 -11.70 0.12 -1.60
N VAL A 3 -10.46 -0.05 -1.15
CA VAL A 3 -9.34 -0.34 -2.06
C VAL A 3 -8.69 -1.65 -1.63
N THR A 4 -8.08 -2.34 -2.59
CA THR A 4 -7.37 -3.58 -2.33
C THR A 4 -5.89 -3.28 -2.34
N VAL A 5 -5.18 -3.66 -1.28
CA VAL A 5 -3.73 -3.46 -1.17
C VAL A 5 -3.05 -4.80 -1.32
N ARG A 6 -2.16 -4.91 -2.29
CA ARG A 6 -1.38 -6.12 -2.51
C ARG A 6 0.01 -5.94 -1.94
N LEU A 7 0.46 -6.96 -1.23
CA LEU A 7 1.73 -6.95 -0.53
C LEU A 7 2.60 -8.09 -1.06
N PHE A 8 3.87 -7.82 -1.22
CA PHE A 8 4.80 -8.80 -1.79
C PHE A 8 5.99 -9.04 -0.86
N ALA A 9 6.56 -10.23 -0.96
CA ALA A 9 7.82 -10.60 -0.30
C ALA A 9 7.84 -10.19 1.19
N SER A 10 8.83 -9.39 1.58
CA SER A 10 9.01 -9.02 2.98
C SER A 10 7.83 -8.24 3.56
N TYR A 11 7.11 -7.48 2.73
CA TYR A 11 5.96 -6.73 3.21
C TYR A 11 4.81 -7.67 3.57
N ALA A 12 4.59 -8.69 2.75
CA ALA A 12 3.58 -9.69 3.05
C ALA A 12 3.92 -10.46 4.32
N GLU A 13 5.18 -10.80 4.51
CA GLU A 13 5.64 -11.47 5.71
C GLU A 13 5.45 -10.60 6.95
N SER A 14 5.80 -9.32 6.85
CA SER A 14 5.69 -8.40 7.99
C SER A 14 4.25 -8.21 8.43
N LEU A 15 3.32 -8.11 7.49
CA LEU A 15 1.92 -7.85 7.81
C LEU A 15 1.09 -9.11 7.95
N GLY A 16 1.66 -10.26 7.59
CA GLY A 16 0.97 -11.54 7.72
C GLY A 16 -0.14 -11.75 6.69
N ALA A 17 -0.09 -11.02 5.58
CA ALA A 17 -1.10 -11.15 4.53
C ALA A 17 -0.51 -10.68 3.21
N SER A 18 -0.94 -11.30 2.12
CA SER A 18 -0.54 -10.88 0.79
C SER A 18 -1.53 -9.90 0.16
N GLU A 19 -2.68 -9.74 0.77
CA GLU A 19 -3.72 -8.84 0.27
C GLU A 19 -4.56 -8.34 1.42
N LEU A 20 -4.88 -7.06 1.39
CA LEU A 20 -5.70 -6.40 2.40
C LEU A 20 -6.77 -5.57 1.71
N GLU A 21 -7.95 -5.49 2.32
CA GLU A 21 -8.96 -4.54 1.89
C GLU A 21 -9.02 -3.42 2.92
N LEU A 22 -9.00 -2.19 2.46
CA LEU A 22 -9.05 -1.03 3.32
C LEU A 22 -10.21 -0.13 2.93
N ASP A 23 -10.92 0.36 3.94
CA ASP A 23 -11.91 1.41 3.74
C ASP A 23 -11.21 2.74 3.88
N VAL A 24 -11.39 3.61 2.90
CA VAL A 24 -10.80 4.95 2.91
C VAL A 24 -11.87 5.97 2.58
N GLY A 25 -11.67 7.20 3.00
CA GLY A 25 -12.61 8.27 2.72
C GLY A 25 -12.52 8.76 1.28
N GLU A 26 -13.57 9.39 0.82
CA GLU A 26 -13.53 10.04 -0.49
C GLU A 26 -12.43 11.10 -0.51
N GLY A 27 -11.75 11.21 -1.63
CA GLY A 27 -10.64 12.14 -1.76
C GLY A 27 -9.33 11.62 -1.17
N ALA A 28 -9.32 10.38 -0.68
CA ALA A 28 -8.09 9.80 -0.12
C ALA A 28 -7.00 9.70 -1.18
N THR A 29 -5.77 9.80 -0.71
CA THR A 29 -4.59 9.70 -1.55
C THR A 29 -3.78 8.47 -1.15
N ILE A 30 -2.74 8.18 -1.93
CA ILE A 30 -1.80 7.10 -1.59
C ILE A 30 -1.21 7.33 -0.20
N GLU A 31 -0.91 8.58 0.17
CA GLU A 31 -0.39 8.87 1.50
C GLU A 31 -1.37 8.44 2.59
N ASP A 32 -2.67 8.65 2.38
CA ASP A 32 -3.69 8.24 3.34
C ASP A 32 -3.74 6.72 3.46
N VAL A 33 -3.62 6.02 2.35
CA VAL A 33 -3.58 4.55 2.34
C VAL A 33 -2.37 4.05 3.12
N ILE A 34 -1.20 4.61 2.86
CA ILE A 34 0.03 4.21 3.56
C ILE A 34 -0.10 4.48 5.05
N ARG A 35 -0.68 5.62 5.42
CA ARG A 35 -0.89 5.95 6.82
C ARG A 35 -1.80 4.93 7.51
N SER A 36 -2.84 4.49 6.83
CA SER A 36 -3.72 3.45 7.37
C SER A 36 -2.99 2.13 7.57
N ILE A 37 -2.15 1.75 6.61
CA ILE A 37 -1.38 0.52 6.71
C ILE A 37 -0.36 0.61 7.84
N SER A 38 0.23 1.79 8.06
CA SER A 38 1.26 1.96 9.09
C SER A 38 0.75 1.74 10.50
N LYS A 39 -0.57 1.71 10.68
CA LYS A 39 -1.17 1.45 12.00
C LYS A 39 -1.41 -0.03 12.25
N LEU A 40 -1.18 -0.88 11.26
CA LEU A 40 -1.39 -2.31 11.41
C LEU A 40 -0.21 -2.98 12.10
N PRO A 41 -0.47 -4.08 12.85
CA PRO A 41 0.63 -4.85 13.45
C PRO A 41 1.59 -5.36 12.36
N GLY A 42 2.88 -5.20 12.60
CA GLY A 42 3.91 -5.62 11.66
C GLY A 42 4.33 -4.53 10.68
N ALA A 43 3.61 -3.43 10.63
CA ALA A 43 3.89 -2.36 9.66
C ALA A 43 5.16 -1.57 9.99
N GLU A 44 5.70 -1.70 11.19
CA GLU A 44 6.90 -0.99 11.59
C GLU A 44 8.12 -1.35 10.74
N ARG A 45 8.05 -2.47 10.01
CA ARG A 45 9.14 -2.88 9.13
C ARG A 45 9.05 -2.27 7.73
N LEU A 46 7.95 -1.60 7.42
CA LEU A 46 7.78 -0.95 6.14
C LEU A 46 8.43 0.42 6.17
N PRO A 47 9.03 0.86 5.05
CA PRO A 47 9.57 2.22 4.99
C PRO A 47 8.43 3.25 5.03
N PRO A 48 8.73 4.50 5.42
CA PRO A 48 7.70 5.54 5.49
C PRO A 48 7.01 5.81 4.14
N LEU A 49 7.74 5.69 3.05
CA LEU A 49 7.19 5.88 1.71
C LEU A 49 7.64 4.73 0.82
N PRO A 50 6.93 3.61 0.84
CA PRO A 50 7.26 2.50 -0.04
C PRO A 50 6.94 2.85 -1.50
N LEU A 51 7.57 2.12 -2.40
CA LEU A 51 7.23 2.24 -3.82
C LEU A 51 5.81 1.70 -4.01
N VAL A 52 4.98 2.45 -4.69
CA VAL A 52 3.56 2.13 -4.83
C VAL A 52 3.14 2.17 -6.30
N ALA A 53 2.31 1.21 -6.69
CA ALA A 53 1.65 1.23 -7.98
C ALA A 53 0.14 1.18 -7.75
N VAL A 54 -0.60 1.95 -8.55
CA VAL A 54 -2.06 1.91 -8.55
C VAL A 54 -2.50 1.39 -9.90
N ASN A 55 -3.24 0.29 -9.89
CA ASN A 55 -3.69 -0.35 -11.12
C ASN A 55 -2.56 -0.53 -12.14
N CYS A 56 -1.43 -1.04 -11.65
CA CYS A 56 -0.22 -1.36 -12.43
C CYS A 56 0.58 -0.16 -12.93
N SER A 57 0.30 1.04 -12.44
CA SER A 57 1.08 2.23 -12.78
C SER A 57 1.69 2.84 -11.53
N TYR A 58 2.97 3.18 -11.57
CA TYR A 58 3.61 3.80 -10.42
C TYR A 58 2.91 5.10 -10.03
N ALA A 59 2.81 5.33 -8.75
CA ALA A 59 2.09 6.46 -8.20
C ALA A 59 2.91 7.16 -7.13
N SER A 60 2.63 8.45 -6.94
CA SER A 60 3.24 9.23 -5.87
C SER A 60 2.29 9.29 -4.68
N LYS A 61 2.78 9.81 -3.55
CA LYS A 61 1.96 9.92 -2.34
C LYS A 61 0.73 10.81 -2.51
N GLY A 62 0.78 11.75 -3.43
CA GLY A 62 -0.35 12.64 -3.70
C GLY A 62 -1.37 12.12 -4.69
N THR A 63 -1.13 10.94 -5.27
CA THR A 63 -2.06 10.37 -6.22
C THR A 63 -3.37 10.00 -5.54
N ALA A 64 -4.49 10.47 -6.09
CA ALA A 64 -5.81 10.15 -5.56
C ALA A 64 -6.18 8.71 -5.87
N VAL A 65 -6.89 8.06 -4.95
CA VAL A 65 -7.39 6.70 -5.15
C VAL A 65 -8.89 6.72 -5.36
N CYS A 66 -9.39 5.71 -6.05
CA CYS A 66 -10.81 5.56 -6.33
C CYS A 66 -11.31 4.23 -5.78
N ASP A 67 -12.60 4.14 -5.56
CA ASP A 67 -13.22 2.90 -5.10
C ASP A 67 -12.85 1.75 -6.05
N GLY A 68 -12.43 0.63 -5.47
CA GLY A 68 -12.07 -0.54 -6.25
C GLY A 68 -10.64 -0.55 -6.79
N ASP A 69 -9.86 0.49 -6.54
CA ASP A 69 -8.47 0.52 -7.00
C ASP A 69 -7.64 -0.60 -6.37
N GLU A 70 -6.70 -1.12 -7.15
CA GLU A 70 -5.73 -2.09 -6.66
C GLU A 70 -4.40 -1.37 -6.44
N ILE A 71 -3.93 -1.40 -5.21
CA ILE A 71 -2.72 -0.69 -4.80
C ILE A 71 -1.67 -1.74 -4.42
N ALA A 72 -0.52 -1.69 -5.07
CA ALA A 72 0.58 -2.60 -4.79
C ALA A 72 1.68 -1.87 -4.06
N LEU A 73 2.13 -2.42 -2.92
CA LEU A 73 3.30 -1.95 -2.21
C LEU A 73 4.46 -2.83 -2.62
N ILE A 74 5.46 -2.24 -3.25
CA ILE A 74 6.54 -2.97 -3.90
C ILE A 74 7.82 -2.79 -3.11
N PRO A 75 8.36 -3.87 -2.49
CA PRO A 75 9.62 -3.76 -1.78
C PRO A 75 10.79 -3.56 -2.74
N PRO A 76 11.88 -2.97 -2.28
CA PRO A 76 13.06 -2.81 -3.11
C PRO A 76 13.62 -4.17 -3.51
N VAL A 77 14.20 -4.23 -4.70
CA VAL A 77 14.79 -5.46 -5.20
C VAL A 77 16.14 -5.68 -4.50
N ALA A 78 16.30 -6.85 -3.90
CA ALA A 78 17.54 -7.18 -3.22
C ALA A 78 18.67 -7.35 -4.23
N GLY A 79 19.83 -6.78 -3.93
CA GLY A 79 21.01 -6.92 -4.76
C GLY A 79 20.91 -6.27 -6.12
N GLY A 80 19.93 -5.42 -6.28
CA GLY A 80 19.70 -4.73 -7.53
C GLY A 80 20.78 -3.78 -7.91
#